data_6a842dabf44556e4644f5941b15c0f69
#
_entry.id   6a842dabf44556e4644f5941b15c0f69
#
_cell.length_a   1.000
_cell.length_b   1.000
_cell.length_c   1.000
_cell.angle_alpha   90.00
_cell.angle_beta   90.00
_cell.angle_gamma   90.00
#
_symmetry.space_group_name_H-M   'P 1'
#
loop_
_entity.id
_entity.type
_entity.pdbx_description
1 polymer ?
#
loop_
_entity_poly.entity_id
_entity_poly.type
_entity_poly.pdbx_seq_one_letter_code
_entity_poly.pdbx_strand_id
1 'polypeptide(L)'
;MPGNNRNRRNNRNRKKRKQYGFYFDYTLLFVLVFIVGFGLTMIYSTSSYTAQIEEGDPEFYFRKQLIFTIIGFALMIVETKILDYHYLKNLAVVIYIGGLLCMFLLKTPLGITRNGATRWIKIPGLGQFQPAELVKIGTIAMTAFLIVKAGQNIKKFRTVIVICIIAGFAPALLVYVLSSNMSSALIVALISVVMTFVAYPGYKIYVALTGLAAVAFGAFYSWIKKMAASGNMTGKFRLNRILVWLNPEKYIDDKGYQTVQALYAIGSGGLFGKGLGKSLQKLGYIPESQNDMIFSVICEELGLFGAFCLIALFIVMLWRINHIAQNAPDLFGSMLATGVFAHIAIPVSYTHLRA
;
A
#
# COMPACT_ATOMS: atom_id res chain seq x y z
N MET A 1 23.17 -11.07 53.88
CA MET A 1 23.43 -11.77 52.61
C MET A 1 22.41 -11.36 51.55
N PRO A 2 22.65 -10.38 50.68
CA PRO A 2 21.65 -9.96 49.65
C PRO A 2 21.97 -10.44 48.22
N GLY A 3 22.67 -11.59 48.06
CA GLY A 3 23.15 -12.05 46.74
C GLY A 3 22.17 -12.92 45.90
N ASN A 4 21.08 -13.42 46.50
CA ASN A 4 20.32 -14.54 45.90
C ASN A 4 19.10 -14.10 45.04
N ASN A 5 18.67 -12.84 45.13
CA ASN A 5 17.48 -12.38 44.40
C ASN A 5 17.75 -11.91 42.95
N ARG A 6 18.97 -11.44 42.64
CA ARG A 6 19.36 -11.04 41.28
C ARG A 6 19.51 -12.25 40.35
N ASN A 7 20.05 -13.36 40.85
CA ASN A 7 20.23 -14.58 40.06
C ASN A 7 18.88 -15.28 39.78
N ARG A 8 17.91 -15.24 40.71
CA ARG A 8 16.56 -15.76 40.48
C ARG A 8 15.77 -14.95 39.46
N ARG A 9 15.91 -13.62 39.45
CA ARG A 9 15.30 -12.73 38.43
C ARG A 9 15.89 -12.94 37.04
N ASN A 10 17.22 -13.08 36.93
CA ASN A 10 17.88 -13.39 35.66
C ASN A 10 17.56 -14.77 35.11
N ASN A 11 17.41 -15.80 35.97
CA ASN A 11 17.00 -17.12 35.53
C ASN A 11 15.50 -17.18 35.14
N ARG A 12 14.61 -16.43 35.79
CA ARG A 12 13.21 -16.28 35.36
C ARG A 12 13.11 -15.57 34.01
N ASN A 13 13.92 -14.55 33.77
CA ASN A 13 13.95 -13.85 32.49
C ASN A 13 14.60 -14.69 31.37
N ARG A 14 15.62 -15.52 31.66
CA ARG A 14 16.18 -16.50 30.73
C ARG A 14 15.20 -17.64 30.41
N LYS A 15 14.44 -18.14 31.41
CA LYS A 15 13.40 -19.15 31.17
C LYS A 15 12.22 -18.59 30.37
N LYS A 16 11.80 -17.33 30.61
CA LYS A 16 10.78 -16.69 29.77
C LYS A 16 11.25 -16.48 28.32
N ARG A 17 12.52 -16.13 28.08
CA ARG A 17 13.09 -16.03 26.73
C ARG A 17 13.17 -17.38 25.97
N LYS A 18 13.32 -18.51 26.68
CA LYS A 18 13.34 -19.84 26.07
C LYS A 18 11.95 -20.42 25.77
N GLN A 19 10.89 -19.81 26.25
CA GLN A 19 9.52 -20.32 26.11
C GLN A 19 8.72 -19.65 24.97
N TYR A 20 9.28 -18.64 24.27
CA TYR A 20 8.75 -18.20 22.99
C TYR A 20 9.30 -19.15 21.91
N GLY A 21 8.66 -20.30 21.76
CA GLY A 21 8.80 -21.13 20.57
C GLY A 21 8.51 -20.26 19.35
N PHE A 22 9.24 -20.48 18.24
CA PHE A 22 8.97 -19.83 16.96
C PHE A 22 7.50 -20.00 16.60
N TYR A 23 6.67 -19.01 16.94
CA TYR A 23 5.27 -19.00 16.57
C TYR A 23 5.18 -18.52 15.12
N PHE A 24 4.99 -19.48 14.22
CA PHE A 24 4.80 -19.18 12.81
C PHE A 24 3.30 -19.08 12.52
N ASP A 25 2.86 -17.99 11.91
CA ASP A 25 1.46 -17.77 11.57
C ASP A 25 1.11 -18.43 10.24
N TYR A 26 0.76 -19.72 10.30
CA TYR A 26 0.36 -20.48 9.11
C TYR A 26 -0.89 -19.91 8.44
N THR A 27 -1.80 -19.28 9.20
CA THR A 27 -3.01 -18.67 8.65
C THR A 27 -2.65 -17.50 7.76
N LEU A 28 -1.74 -16.62 8.22
CA LEU A 28 -1.25 -15.50 7.42
C LEU A 28 -0.55 -16.00 6.15
N LEU A 29 0.32 -17.02 6.28
CA LEU A 29 1.00 -17.61 5.12
C LEU A 29 0.02 -18.18 4.11
N PHE A 30 -0.97 -18.96 4.57
CA PHE A 30 -1.98 -19.56 3.70
C PHE A 30 -2.77 -18.49 2.93
N VAL A 31 -3.27 -17.48 3.62
CA VAL A 31 -4.01 -16.36 3.01
C VAL A 31 -3.13 -15.61 2.02
N LEU A 32 -1.86 -15.35 2.36
CA LEU A 32 -0.90 -14.68 1.47
C LEU A 32 -0.68 -15.49 0.19
N VAL A 33 -0.40 -16.79 0.30
CA VAL A 33 -0.19 -17.68 -0.86
C VAL A 33 -1.43 -17.73 -1.73
N PHE A 34 -2.62 -17.79 -1.12
CA PHE A 34 -3.88 -17.82 -1.86
C PHE A 34 -4.13 -16.51 -2.61
N ILE A 35 -3.96 -15.34 -1.96
CA ILE A 35 -4.13 -14.02 -2.61
C ILE A 35 -3.13 -13.85 -3.76
N VAL A 36 -1.87 -14.26 -3.57
CA VAL A 36 -0.83 -14.16 -4.61
C VAL A 36 -1.13 -15.11 -5.77
N GLY A 37 -1.50 -16.36 -5.51
CA GLY A 37 -1.91 -17.31 -6.54
C GLY A 37 -3.12 -16.84 -7.34
N PHE A 38 -4.13 -16.33 -6.65
CA PHE A 38 -5.29 -15.71 -7.28
C PHE A 38 -4.89 -14.50 -8.14
N GLY A 39 -4.02 -13.63 -7.61
CA GLY A 39 -3.48 -12.48 -8.34
C GLY A 39 -2.75 -12.87 -9.62
N LEU A 40 -1.93 -13.93 -9.58
CA LEU A 40 -1.25 -14.48 -10.78
C LEU A 40 -2.25 -14.97 -11.84
N THR A 41 -3.29 -15.67 -11.41
CA THR A 41 -4.38 -16.15 -12.31
C THR A 41 -5.08 -14.96 -12.96
N MET A 42 -5.40 -13.93 -12.19
CA MET A 42 -6.06 -12.74 -12.70
C MET A 42 -5.16 -11.90 -13.62
N ILE A 43 -3.85 -11.80 -13.32
CA ILE A 43 -2.91 -11.15 -14.23
C ILE A 43 -2.86 -11.88 -15.58
N TYR A 44 -2.78 -13.21 -15.59
CA TYR A 44 -2.86 -13.96 -16.83
C TYR A 44 -4.15 -13.67 -17.60
N SER A 45 -5.30 -13.75 -16.94
CA SER A 45 -6.59 -13.47 -17.55
C SER A 45 -6.67 -12.06 -18.14
N THR A 46 -6.24 -11.04 -17.40
CA THR A 46 -6.40 -9.64 -17.78
C THR A 46 -5.37 -9.15 -18.79
N SER A 47 -4.16 -9.71 -18.77
CA SER A 47 -3.05 -9.22 -19.60
C SER A 47 -2.83 -10.01 -20.88
N SER A 48 -3.39 -11.22 -21.04
CA SER A 48 -3.09 -12.10 -22.16
C SER A 48 -3.37 -11.47 -23.53
N TYR A 49 -4.48 -10.73 -23.67
CA TYR A 49 -4.81 -10.03 -24.91
C TYR A 49 -3.83 -8.89 -25.22
N THR A 50 -3.55 -8.04 -24.25
CA THR A 50 -2.61 -6.91 -24.40
C THR A 50 -1.19 -7.42 -24.65
N ALA A 51 -0.77 -8.46 -23.94
CA ALA A 51 0.54 -9.09 -24.11
C ALA A 51 0.71 -9.71 -25.51
N GLN A 52 -0.33 -10.32 -26.05
CA GLN A 52 -0.31 -10.84 -27.41
C GLN A 52 -0.13 -9.74 -28.46
N ILE A 53 -0.75 -8.58 -28.25
CA ILE A 53 -0.65 -7.45 -29.21
C ILE A 53 0.70 -6.73 -29.08
N GLU A 54 1.16 -6.46 -27.85
CA GLU A 54 2.34 -5.63 -27.60
C GLU A 54 3.65 -6.42 -27.73
N GLU A 55 3.68 -7.67 -27.25
CA GLU A 55 4.90 -8.48 -27.11
C GLU A 55 4.88 -9.76 -27.95
N GLY A 56 3.74 -10.08 -28.61
CA GLY A 56 3.56 -11.30 -29.40
C GLY A 56 3.44 -12.58 -28.57
N ASP A 57 3.39 -12.50 -27.27
CA ASP A 57 3.35 -13.63 -26.33
C ASP A 57 2.30 -13.39 -25.22
N PRO A 58 1.19 -14.12 -25.18
CA PRO A 58 0.11 -13.91 -24.23
C PRO A 58 0.52 -14.17 -22.77
N GLU A 59 1.62 -14.90 -22.54
CA GLU A 59 2.09 -15.24 -21.20
C GLU A 59 3.18 -14.29 -20.68
N PHE A 60 3.60 -13.30 -21.45
CA PHE A 60 4.73 -12.42 -21.14
C PHE A 60 4.62 -11.80 -19.73
N TYR A 61 3.52 -11.12 -19.43
CA TYR A 61 3.31 -10.47 -18.13
C TYR A 61 3.15 -11.49 -16.99
N PHE A 62 2.47 -12.62 -17.25
CA PHE A 62 2.32 -13.69 -16.27
C PHE A 62 3.67 -14.31 -15.89
N ARG A 63 4.50 -14.68 -16.87
CA ARG A 63 5.83 -15.26 -16.62
C ARG A 63 6.72 -14.30 -15.83
N LYS A 64 6.71 -13.04 -16.21
CA LYS A 64 7.47 -12.00 -15.50
C LYS A 64 7.02 -11.89 -14.04
N GLN A 65 5.72 -11.82 -13.80
CA GLN A 65 5.18 -11.74 -12.43
C GLN A 65 5.45 -13.03 -11.63
N LEU A 66 5.35 -14.20 -12.25
CA LEU A 66 5.64 -15.48 -11.60
C LEU A 66 7.10 -15.54 -11.11
N ILE A 67 8.06 -15.13 -11.94
CA ILE A 67 9.48 -15.07 -11.55
C ILE A 67 9.67 -14.16 -10.32
N PHE A 68 9.13 -12.95 -10.35
CA PHE A 68 9.24 -12.03 -9.20
C PHE A 68 8.52 -12.56 -7.96
N THR A 69 7.42 -13.28 -8.13
CA THR A 69 6.70 -13.94 -7.03
C THR A 69 7.56 -15.03 -6.38
N ILE A 70 8.20 -15.88 -7.18
CA ILE A 70 9.10 -16.94 -6.68
C ILE A 70 10.30 -16.32 -5.93
N ILE A 71 10.92 -15.29 -6.51
CA ILE A 71 12.00 -14.54 -5.85
C ILE A 71 11.52 -13.94 -4.53
N GLY A 72 10.33 -13.30 -4.51
CA GLY A 72 9.74 -12.72 -3.31
C GLY A 72 9.51 -13.75 -2.20
N PHE A 73 8.94 -14.92 -2.52
CA PHE A 73 8.78 -16.00 -1.54
C PHE A 73 10.11 -16.57 -1.06
N ALA A 74 11.10 -16.71 -1.95
CA ALA A 74 12.44 -17.15 -1.57
C ALA A 74 13.10 -16.17 -0.59
N LEU A 75 13.03 -14.87 -0.87
CA LEU A 75 13.53 -13.82 0.02
C LEU A 75 12.78 -13.82 1.37
N MET A 76 11.46 -13.96 1.37
CA MET A 76 10.66 -14.06 2.61
C MET A 76 11.12 -15.24 3.48
N ILE A 77 11.40 -16.40 2.89
CA ILE A 77 11.89 -17.57 3.62
C ILE A 77 13.30 -17.30 4.18
N VAL A 78 14.17 -16.68 3.40
CA VAL A 78 15.53 -16.32 3.82
C VAL A 78 15.47 -15.32 4.99
N GLU A 79 14.69 -14.25 4.85
CA GLU A 79 14.52 -13.23 5.89
C GLU A 79 13.99 -13.83 7.19
N THR A 80 12.94 -14.66 7.13
CA THR A 80 12.34 -15.27 8.33
C THR A 80 13.27 -16.24 9.05
N LYS A 81 14.22 -16.88 8.35
CA LYS A 81 15.16 -17.84 8.96
C LYS A 81 16.48 -17.22 9.42
N ILE A 82 16.97 -16.19 8.71
CA ILE A 82 18.34 -15.67 8.87
C ILE A 82 18.34 -14.32 9.57
N LEU A 83 17.35 -13.44 9.28
CA LEU A 83 17.34 -12.08 9.77
C LEU A 83 16.49 -11.94 11.03
N ASP A 84 17.13 -11.46 12.11
CA ASP A 84 16.39 -10.97 13.27
C ASP A 84 15.92 -9.54 12.97
N TYR A 85 14.61 -9.30 13.05
CA TYR A 85 14.01 -7.97 12.80
C TYR A 85 14.60 -6.86 13.70
N HIS A 86 15.25 -7.21 14.81
CA HIS A 86 15.96 -6.24 15.65
C HIS A 86 17.12 -5.55 14.91
N TYR A 87 17.72 -6.19 13.89
CA TYR A 87 18.71 -5.52 13.04
C TYR A 87 18.10 -4.34 12.26
N LEU A 88 16.82 -4.44 11.88
CA LEU A 88 16.13 -3.33 11.22
C LEU A 88 16.07 -2.07 12.10
N LYS A 89 16.04 -2.22 13.42
CA LYS A 89 16.10 -1.08 14.36
C LYS A 89 17.40 -0.30 14.22
N ASN A 90 18.53 -1.00 14.07
CA ASN A 90 19.83 -0.37 13.91
C ASN A 90 20.02 0.19 12.50
N LEU A 91 19.43 -0.44 11.50
CA LEU A 91 19.49 -0.06 10.10
C LEU A 91 18.39 0.94 9.69
N ALA A 92 17.42 1.25 10.56
CA ALA A 92 16.26 2.08 10.24
C ALA A 92 16.65 3.43 9.63
N VAL A 93 17.65 4.10 10.20
CA VAL A 93 18.14 5.41 9.71
C VAL A 93 18.81 5.25 8.35
N VAL A 94 19.59 4.18 8.15
CA VAL A 94 20.31 3.91 6.89
C VAL A 94 19.32 3.60 5.77
N ILE A 95 18.32 2.74 6.04
CA ILE A 95 17.25 2.39 5.08
C ILE A 95 16.43 3.64 4.72
N TYR A 96 16.09 4.45 5.71
CA TYR A 96 15.34 5.68 5.51
C TYR A 96 16.10 6.69 4.65
N ILE A 97 17.34 7.01 5.00
CA ILE A 97 18.18 7.94 4.22
C ILE A 97 18.47 7.36 2.84
N GLY A 98 18.79 6.08 2.74
CA GLY A 98 19.02 5.39 1.46
C GLY A 98 17.80 5.47 0.53
N GLY A 99 16.59 5.28 1.06
CA GLY A 99 15.34 5.46 0.32
C GLY A 99 15.16 6.90 -0.19
N LEU A 100 15.43 7.90 0.65
CA LEU A 100 15.35 9.30 0.25
C LEU A 100 16.40 9.66 -0.80
N LEU A 101 17.64 9.18 -0.66
CA LEU A 101 18.70 9.39 -1.67
C LEU A 101 18.35 8.72 -3.00
N CYS A 102 17.76 7.53 -2.96
CA CYS A 102 17.30 6.83 -4.16
C CYS A 102 16.25 7.63 -4.96
N MET A 103 15.46 8.49 -4.30
CA MET A 103 14.51 9.37 -4.99
C MET A 103 15.21 10.38 -5.93
N PHE A 104 16.42 10.82 -5.61
CA PHE A 104 17.14 11.75 -6.48
C PHE A 104 17.60 11.10 -7.79
N LEU A 105 17.73 9.77 -7.85
CA LEU A 105 18.03 9.05 -9.09
C LEU A 105 16.96 9.24 -10.16
N LEU A 106 15.73 9.62 -9.79
CA LEU A 106 14.68 9.97 -10.75
C LEU A 106 15.03 11.19 -11.62
N LYS A 107 15.92 12.06 -11.16
CA LYS A 107 16.39 13.24 -11.91
C LYS A 107 17.61 12.94 -12.79
N THR A 108 18.14 11.73 -12.74
CA THR A 108 19.25 11.26 -13.59
C THR A 108 18.72 10.65 -14.89
N PRO A 109 19.58 10.37 -15.90
CA PRO A 109 19.18 9.68 -17.13
C PRO A 109 18.58 8.28 -16.94
N LEU A 110 18.68 7.71 -15.73
CA LEU A 110 18.05 6.43 -15.38
C LEU A 110 16.53 6.54 -15.15
N GLY A 111 16.01 7.77 -14.98
CA GLY A 111 14.60 8.03 -14.75
C GLY A 111 13.74 7.80 -16.00
N ILE A 112 12.67 7.01 -15.88
CA ILE A 112 11.71 6.76 -16.95
C ILE A 112 10.50 7.68 -16.75
N THR A 113 10.21 8.49 -17.76
CA THR A 113 9.05 9.36 -17.78
C THR A 113 7.91 8.67 -18.53
N ARG A 114 6.77 8.48 -17.85
CA ARG A 114 5.51 8.00 -18.45
C ARG A 114 4.38 8.97 -18.09
N ASN A 115 3.56 9.32 -19.06
CA ASN A 115 2.40 10.22 -18.87
C ASN A 115 2.79 11.55 -18.17
N GLY A 116 3.94 12.14 -18.53
CA GLY A 116 4.41 13.41 -17.98
C GLY A 116 4.95 13.37 -16.54
N ALA A 117 5.18 12.18 -15.96
CA ALA A 117 5.76 12.02 -14.63
C ALA A 117 6.87 10.98 -14.62
N THR A 118 8.00 11.30 -13.98
CA THR A 118 9.15 10.39 -13.82
C THR A 118 9.01 9.68 -12.49
N ARG A 119 8.62 8.40 -12.51
CA ARG A 119 8.30 7.62 -11.30
C ARG A 119 9.14 6.36 -11.14
N TRP A 120 9.76 5.90 -12.22
CA TRP A 120 10.47 4.62 -12.31
C TRP A 120 11.92 4.86 -12.70
N ILE A 121 12.80 3.98 -12.21
CA ILE A 121 14.21 3.94 -12.60
C ILE A 121 14.44 2.66 -13.41
N LYS A 122 15.14 2.75 -14.52
CA LYS A 122 15.57 1.60 -15.31
C LYS A 122 16.85 1.02 -14.70
N ILE A 123 16.75 -0.23 -14.22
CA ILE A 123 17.93 -0.97 -13.76
C ILE A 123 18.32 -1.94 -14.88
N PRO A 124 19.51 -1.77 -15.51
CA PRO A 124 19.97 -2.70 -16.56
C PRO A 124 19.95 -4.16 -16.05
N GLY A 125 19.29 -5.05 -16.79
CA GLY A 125 19.17 -6.46 -16.45
C GLY A 125 18.10 -6.83 -15.43
N LEU A 126 17.58 -5.91 -14.61
CA LEU A 126 16.58 -6.17 -13.55
C LEU A 126 15.19 -5.58 -13.84
N GLY A 127 15.08 -4.69 -14.85
CA GLY A 127 13.81 -4.08 -15.22
C GLY A 127 13.59 -2.68 -14.64
N GLN A 128 12.38 -2.39 -14.17
CA GLN A 128 12.00 -1.08 -13.65
C GLN A 128 11.75 -1.15 -12.14
N PHE A 129 12.25 -0.16 -11.42
CA PHE A 129 12.09 -0.03 -9.97
C PHE A 129 11.51 1.33 -9.60
N GLN A 130 10.59 1.37 -8.64
CA GLN A 130 10.01 2.60 -8.15
C GLN A 130 10.63 2.99 -6.79
N PRO A 131 11.44 4.06 -6.70
CA PRO A 131 12.08 4.47 -5.44
C PRO A 131 11.10 4.78 -4.30
N ALA A 132 9.89 5.25 -4.62
CA ALA A 132 8.87 5.52 -3.62
C ALA A 132 8.48 4.28 -2.79
N GLU A 133 8.62 3.05 -3.35
CA GLU A 133 8.38 1.82 -2.60
C GLU A 133 9.40 1.65 -1.46
N LEU A 134 10.68 1.95 -1.74
CA LEU A 134 11.74 1.92 -0.73
C LEU A 134 11.52 2.99 0.35
N VAL A 135 11.04 4.18 -0.04
CA VAL A 135 10.72 5.24 0.92
C VAL A 135 9.60 4.80 1.87
N LYS A 136 8.57 4.07 1.39
CA LYS A 136 7.52 3.54 2.27
C LYS A 136 8.07 2.58 3.33
N ILE A 137 8.96 1.65 2.93
CA ILE A 137 9.64 0.73 3.85
C ILE A 137 10.51 1.51 4.85
N GLY A 138 11.30 2.47 4.36
CA GLY A 138 12.12 3.34 5.21
C GLY A 138 11.29 4.15 6.21
N THR A 139 10.11 4.66 5.79
CA THR A 139 9.17 5.37 6.66
C THR A 139 8.65 4.47 7.78
N ILE A 140 8.28 3.22 7.48
CA ILE A 140 7.84 2.25 8.50
C ILE A 140 8.93 2.02 9.53
N ALA A 141 10.15 1.67 9.07
CA ALA A 141 11.28 1.40 9.95
C ALA A 141 11.67 2.62 10.80
N MET A 142 11.75 3.81 10.18
CA MET A 142 12.10 5.06 10.85
C MET A 142 11.05 5.50 11.87
N THR A 143 9.76 5.39 11.52
CA THR A 143 8.66 5.72 12.45
C THR A 143 8.69 4.78 13.66
N ALA A 144 8.84 3.46 13.46
CA ALA A 144 8.96 2.49 14.53
C ALA A 144 10.17 2.78 15.42
N PHE A 145 11.33 3.10 14.83
CA PHE A 145 12.56 3.49 15.55
C PHE A 145 12.35 4.73 16.41
N LEU A 146 11.76 5.80 15.86
CA LEU A 146 11.53 7.05 16.58
C LEU A 146 10.51 6.89 17.71
N ILE A 147 9.45 6.10 17.53
CA ILE A 147 8.48 5.78 18.59
C ILE A 147 9.17 5.07 19.75
N VAL A 148 9.99 4.05 19.47
CA VAL A 148 10.74 3.33 20.50
C VAL A 148 11.74 4.24 21.21
N LYS A 149 12.45 5.10 20.45
CA LYS A 149 13.42 6.07 21.00
C LYS A 149 12.73 7.12 21.86
N ALA A 150 11.53 7.56 21.51
CA ALA A 150 10.76 8.53 22.29
C ALA A 150 10.35 7.99 23.67
N GLY A 151 10.12 6.69 23.82
CA GLY A 151 9.75 6.05 25.08
C GLY A 151 8.56 6.76 25.77
N GLN A 152 8.72 7.21 27.00
CA GLN A 152 7.66 7.93 27.74
C GLN A 152 7.28 9.29 27.13
N ASN A 153 8.16 9.91 26.33
CA ASN A 153 7.87 11.18 25.68
C ASN A 153 6.83 11.07 24.58
N ILE A 154 6.51 9.85 24.10
CA ILE A 154 5.43 9.62 23.14
C ILE A 154 4.07 10.13 23.64
N LYS A 155 3.88 10.24 24.97
CA LYS A 155 2.68 10.82 25.60
C LYS A 155 2.51 12.32 25.34
N LYS A 156 3.58 13.00 24.90
CA LYS A 156 3.53 14.42 24.56
C LYS A 156 3.16 14.59 23.08
N PHE A 157 2.06 15.29 22.79
CA PHE A 157 1.61 15.52 21.42
C PHE A 157 2.67 16.17 20.52
N ARG A 158 3.48 17.06 21.08
CA ARG A 158 4.61 17.67 20.36
C ARG A 158 5.60 16.62 19.81
N THR A 159 5.87 15.56 20.56
CA THR A 159 6.75 14.47 20.12
C THR A 159 6.12 13.71 18.93
N VAL A 160 4.82 13.47 18.98
CA VAL A 160 4.06 12.84 17.89
C VAL A 160 4.15 13.68 16.61
N ILE A 161 3.93 14.99 16.70
CA ILE A 161 4.06 15.91 15.56
C ILE A 161 5.46 15.83 14.95
N VAL A 162 6.50 15.88 15.77
CA VAL A 162 7.90 15.80 15.30
C VAL A 162 8.15 14.49 14.56
N ILE A 163 7.68 13.35 15.09
CA ILE A 163 7.81 12.05 14.43
C ILE A 163 7.07 12.05 13.09
N CYS A 164 5.82 12.53 13.05
CA CYS A 164 5.04 12.63 11.81
C CYS A 164 5.73 13.52 10.77
N ILE A 165 6.31 14.66 11.18
CA ILE A 165 7.02 15.54 10.27
C ILE A 165 8.26 14.85 9.71
N ILE A 166 9.13 14.30 10.56
CA ILE A 166 10.41 13.72 10.15
C ILE A 166 10.21 12.44 9.34
N ALA A 167 9.40 11.49 9.83
CA ALA A 167 9.28 10.19 9.21
C ALA A 167 8.13 10.06 8.20
N GLY A 168 7.15 10.98 8.22
CA GLY A 168 5.98 10.95 7.35
C GLY A 168 5.92 12.10 6.34
N PHE A 169 5.72 13.33 6.81
CA PHE A 169 5.44 14.46 5.93
C PHE A 169 6.65 14.93 5.11
N ALA A 170 7.86 14.94 5.68
CA ALA A 170 9.08 15.32 4.95
C ALA A 170 9.38 14.34 3.79
N PRO A 171 9.42 13.01 3.99
CA PRO A 171 9.57 12.07 2.87
C PRO A 171 8.39 12.11 1.89
N ALA A 172 7.16 12.31 2.36
CA ALA A 172 6.00 12.46 1.49
C ALA A 172 6.13 13.67 0.56
N LEU A 173 6.59 14.81 1.08
CA LEU A 173 6.86 16.01 0.29
C LEU A 173 7.94 15.74 -0.76
N LEU A 174 9.03 15.05 -0.38
CA LEU A 174 10.10 14.70 -1.30
C LEU A 174 9.60 13.78 -2.43
N VAL A 175 8.82 12.74 -2.08
CA VAL A 175 8.17 11.86 -3.08
C VAL A 175 7.28 12.67 -4.00
N TYR A 176 6.48 13.59 -3.49
CA TYR A 176 5.61 14.42 -4.29
C TYR A 176 6.37 15.32 -5.28
N VAL A 177 7.39 16.02 -4.79
CA VAL A 177 8.19 16.98 -5.59
C VAL A 177 9.01 16.28 -6.67
N LEU A 178 9.65 15.14 -6.34
CA LEU A 178 10.55 14.47 -7.27
C LEU A 178 9.84 13.56 -8.27
N SER A 179 8.75 12.88 -7.87
CA SER A 179 8.05 11.91 -8.74
C SER A 179 6.69 12.38 -9.24
N SER A 180 6.21 13.55 -8.80
CA SER A 180 4.84 14.06 -9.07
C SER A 180 3.74 13.03 -8.76
N ASN A 181 4.01 12.10 -7.81
CA ASN A 181 3.11 11.02 -7.42
C ASN A 181 2.41 11.34 -6.10
N MET A 182 1.23 11.95 -6.21
CA MET A 182 0.44 12.34 -5.03
C MET A 182 -0.05 11.14 -4.21
N SER A 183 -0.41 10.03 -4.89
CA SER A 183 -0.91 8.83 -4.19
C SER A 183 0.17 8.20 -3.30
N SER A 184 1.39 8.00 -3.84
CA SER A 184 2.51 7.47 -3.03
C SER A 184 2.91 8.41 -1.90
N ALA A 185 2.90 9.73 -2.14
CA ALA A 185 3.18 10.72 -1.10
C ALA A 185 2.14 10.66 0.03
N LEU A 186 0.85 10.55 -0.31
CA LEU A 186 -0.22 10.42 0.67
C LEU A 186 -0.08 9.13 1.49
N ILE A 187 0.24 8.00 0.85
CA ILE A 187 0.46 6.72 1.53
C ILE A 187 1.61 6.84 2.53
N VAL A 188 2.76 7.43 2.14
CA VAL A 188 3.91 7.65 3.02
C VAL A 188 3.52 8.48 4.25
N ALA A 189 2.79 9.58 4.07
CA ALA A 189 2.33 10.40 5.18
C ALA A 189 1.35 9.63 6.10
N LEU A 190 0.37 8.94 5.52
CA LEU A 190 -0.65 8.21 6.28
C LEU A 190 -0.07 7.03 7.06
N ILE A 191 0.93 6.30 6.55
CA ILE A 191 1.64 5.25 7.30
C ILE A 191 2.15 5.81 8.64
N SER A 192 2.87 6.92 8.62
CA SER A 192 3.40 7.54 9.84
C SER A 192 2.30 8.02 10.79
N VAL A 193 1.21 8.59 10.25
CA VAL A 193 0.06 9.03 11.05
C VAL A 193 -0.63 7.84 11.73
N VAL A 194 -0.89 6.73 11.02
CA VAL A 194 -1.50 5.53 11.59
C VAL A 194 -0.61 4.92 12.67
N MET A 195 0.70 4.79 12.43
CA MET A 195 1.63 4.25 13.41
C MET A 195 1.70 5.11 14.68
N THR A 196 1.74 6.42 14.53
CA THR A 196 1.76 7.34 15.68
C THR A 196 0.42 7.40 16.40
N PHE A 197 -0.70 7.25 15.70
CA PHE A 197 -2.02 7.12 16.30
C PHE A 197 -2.09 5.90 17.24
N VAL A 198 -1.60 4.76 16.80
CA VAL A 198 -1.58 3.53 17.62
C VAL A 198 -0.66 3.68 18.85
N ALA A 199 0.46 4.40 18.69
CA ALA A 199 1.43 4.59 19.77
C ALA A 199 1.03 5.66 20.80
N TYR A 200 0.20 6.63 20.41
CA TYR A 200 -0.18 7.77 21.25
C TYR A 200 -1.46 7.51 22.04
N PRO A 201 -1.46 7.63 23.36
CA PRO A 201 -2.65 7.33 24.18
C PRO A 201 -3.75 8.40 24.10
N GLY A 202 -3.47 9.57 23.55
CA GLY A 202 -4.40 10.72 23.53
C GLY A 202 -5.29 10.75 22.29
N TYR A 203 -6.17 9.78 22.10
CA TYR A 203 -7.04 9.65 20.90
C TYR A 203 -7.94 10.87 20.60
N LYS A 204 -8.27 11.70 21.59
CA LYS A 204 -9.17 12.85 21.42
C LYS A 204 -8.70 13.84 20.34
N ILE A 205 -7.40 14.05 20.21
CA ILE A 205 -6.82 14.96 19.20
C ILE A 205 -7.01 14.39 17.81
N TYR A 206 -6.82 13.08 17.62
CA TYR A 206 -7.04 12.43 16.31
C TYR A 206 -8.53 12.46 15.93
N VAL A 207 -9.43 12.26 16.90
CA VAL A 207 -10.87 12.39 16.66
C VAL A 207 -11.22 13.84 16.23
N ALA A 208 -10.65 14.85 16.91
CA ALA A 208 -10.86 16.24 16.53
C ALA A 208 -10.29 16.55 15.13
N LEU A 209 -9.09 16.06 14.81
CA LEU A 209 -8.47 16.24 13.48
C LEU A 209 -9.26 15.51 12.38
N THR A 210 -9.76 14.30 12.65
CA THR A 210 -10.61 13.56 11.72
C THR A 210 -11.94 14.27 11.49
N GLY A 211 -12.55 14.80 12.55
CA GLY A 211 -13.77 15.62 12.45
C GLY A 211 -13.54 16.88 11.62
N LEU A 212 -12.44 17.59 11.87
CA LEU A 212 -12.08 18.79 11.09
C LEU A 212 -11.81 18.42 9.61
N ALA A 213 -11.10 17.33 9.36
CA ALA A 213 -10.85 16.84 8.00
C ALA A 213 -12.15 16.44 7.28
N ALA A 214 -13.10 15.81 7.98
CA ALA A 214 -14.41 15.47 7.42
C ALA A 214 -15.23 16.73 7.05
N VAL A 215 -15.23 17.76 7.91
CA VAL A 215 -15.88 19.05 7.62
C VAL A 215 -15.22 19.73 6.43
N ALA A 216 -13.87 19.78 6.40
CA ALA A 216 -13.12 20.37 5.29
C ALA A 216 -13.38 19.62 3.97
N PHE A 217 -13.44 18.28 4.02
CA PHE A 217 -13.78 17.45 2.86
C PHE A 217 -15.23 17.70 2.39
N GLY A 218 -16.19 17.80 3.30
CA GLY A 218 -17.58 18.13 2.97
C GLY A 218 -17.73 19.51 2.32
N ALA A 219 -17.02 20.52 2.84
CA ALA A 219 -16.99 21.86 2.26
C ALA A 219 -16.35 21.84 0.86
N PHE A 220 -15.22 21.14 0.70
CA PHE A 220 -14.52 20.98 -0.57
C PHE A 220 -15.38 20.24 -1.60
N TYR A 221 -16.04 19.15 -1.19
CA TYR A 221 -16.96 18.38 -2.04
C TYR A 221 -18.13 19.25 -2.51
N SER A 222 -18.74 20.02 -1.60
CA SER A 222 -19.84 20.94 -1.93
C SER A 222 -19.40 22.04 -2.90
N TRP A 223 -18.19 22.56 -2.73
CA TRP A 223 -17.59 23.54 -3.64
C TRP A 223 -17.35 22.96 -5.04
N ILE A 224 -16.78 21.74 -5.13
CA ILE A 224 -16.57 21.06 -6.41
C ILE A 224 -17.90 20.74 -7.10
N LYS A 225 -18.92 20.29 -6.35
CA LYS A 225 -20.26 20.03 -6.90
C LYS A 225 -20.88 21.28 -7.52
N LYS A 226 -20.72 22.44 -6.89
CA LYS A 226 -21.14 23.72 -7.48
C LYS A 226 -20.38 24.07 -8.74
N MET A 227 -19.06 23.82 -8.79
CA MET A 227 -18.24 24.02 -10.00
C MET A 227 -18.64 23.06 -11.12
N ALA A 228 -18.93 21.81 -10.81
CA ALA A 228 -19.42 20.84 -11.80
C ALA A 228 -20.73 21.25 -12.42
N ALA A 229 -21.63 21.83 -11.62
CA ALA A 229 -22.92 22.34 -12.09
C ALA A 229 -22.78 23.57 -13.03
N SER A 230 -21.76 24.41 -12.83
CA SER A 230 -21.49 25.60 -13.66
C SER A 230 -20.86 25.30 -15.04
N GLY A 231 -20.48 24.04 -15.30
CA GLY A 231 -19.96 23.61 -16.62
C GLY A 231 -18.53 24.09 -16.94
N ASN A 232 -17.91 24.85 -16.08
CA ASN A 232 -16.57 25.41 -16.30
C ASN A 232 -15.49 24.37 -15.98
N MET A 233 -14.90 23.79 -17.03
CA MET A 233 -13.64 23.05 -16.90
C MET A 233 -12.56 24.03 -16.45
N THR A 234 -12.06 23.86 -15.23
CA THR A 234 -10.88 24.58 -14.79
C THR A 234 -9.66 24.01 -15.52
N GLY A 235 -8.78 24.86 -16.06
CA GLY A 235 -7.54 24.42 -16.73
C GLY A 235 -6.57 23.63 -15.83
N LYS A 236 -6.99 23.26 -14.60
CA LYS A 236 -6.19 22.48 -13.65
C LYS A 236 -6.52 20.99 -13.78
N PHE A 237 -5.60 20.26 -14.40
CA PHE A 237 -5.68 18.80 -14.66
C PHE A 237 -6.19 17.94 -13.47
N ARG A 238 -5.86 18.31 -12.23
CA ARG A 238 -6.24 17.55 -11.02
C ARG A 238 -7.69 17.74 -10.61
N LEU A 239 -8.23 18.94 -10.75
CA LEU A 239 -9.64 19.23 -10.45
C LEU A 239 -10.55 18.55 -11.47
N ASN A 240 -10.13 18.49 -12.74
CA ASN A 240 -10.86 17.79 -13.79
C ASN A 240 -11.03 16.29 -13.50
N ARG A 241 -10.04 15.63 -12.85
CA ARG A 241 -10.20 14.22 -12.44
C ARG A 241 -11.32 14.01 -11.43
N ILE A 242 -11.52 14.95 -10.50
CA ILE A 242 -12.61 14.87 -9.51
C ILE A 242 -13.95 15.14 -10.19
N LEU A 243 -14.00 16.07 -11.13
CA LEU A 243 -15.21 16.35 -11.92
C LEU A 243 -15.63 15.14 -12.77
N VAL A 244 -14.65 14.48 -13.41
CA VAL A 244 -14.85 13.24 -14.17
C VAL A 244 -15.33 12.11 -13.25
N TRP A 245 -14.79 11.99 -12.04
CA TRP A 245 -15.23 10.98 -11.06
C TRP A 245 -16.67 11.21 -10.60
N LEU A 246 -17.09 12.48 -10.43
CA LEU A 246 -18.47 12.81 -10.05
C LEU A 246 -19.49 12.58 -11.16
N ASN A 247 -19.12 12.79 -12.41
CA ASN A 247 -20.01 12.66 -13.57
C ASN A 247 -19.23 12.03 -14.75
N PRO A 248 -18.86 10.75 -14.69
CA PRO A 248 -18.02 10.11 -15.69
C PRO A 248 -18.69 10.08 -17.08
N GLU A 249 -20.00 9.93 -17.12
CA GLU A 249 -20.79 9.87 -18.37
C GLU A 249 -20.73 11.17 -19.19
N LYS A 250 -20.60 12.33 -18.52
CA LYS A 250 -20.48 13.62 -19.21
C LYS A 250 -19.13 13.80 -19.92
N TYR A 251 -18.13 12.99 -19.58
CA TYR A 251 -16.75 13.07 -20.05
C TYR A 251 -16.26 11.77 -20.70
N ILE A 252 -17.18 11.00 -21.30
CA ILE A 252 -16.89 9.70 -21.93
C ILE A 252 -15.80 9.81 -23.00
N ASP A 253 -15.83 10.87 -23.83
CA ASP A 253 -14.91 11.03 -24.96
C ASP A 253 -13.46 11.38 -24.56
N ASP A 254 -13.18 11.60 -23.28
CA ASP A 254 -11.83 11.94 -22.79
C ASP A 254 -11.45 11.07 -21.56
N LYS A 255 -11.47 11.66 -20.40
CA LYS A 255 -10.94 11.06 -19.15
C LYS A 255 -11.94 10.18 -18.41
N GLY A 256 -13.23 10.29 -18.76
CA GLY A 256 -14.32 9.49 -18.20
C GLY A 256 -14.39 8.09 -18.78
N TYR A 257 -13.86 7.87 -19.98
CA TYR A 257 -13.95 6.60 -20.70
C TYR A 257 -13.54 5.39 -19.85
N GLN A 258 -12.34 5.45 -19.27
CA GLN A 258 -11.82 4.37 -18.42
C GLN A 258 -12.74 4.04 -17.24
N THR A 259 -13.30 5.06 -16.58
CA THR A 259 -14.21 4.88 -15.44
C THR A 259 -15.54 4.29 -15.87
N VAL A 260 -16.10 4.74 -16.99
CA VAL A 260 -17.37 4.22 -17.53
C VAL A 260 -17.23 2.77 -17.95
N GLN A 261 -16.14 2.41 -18.64
CA GLN A 261 -15.88 1.01 -19.03
C GLN A 261 -15.69 0.10 -17.82
N ALA A 262 -15.03 0.62 -16.75
CA ALA A 262 -14.91 -0.10 -15.48
C ALA A 262 -16.29 -0.34 -14.84
N LEU A 263 -17.19 0.65 -14.85
CA LEU A 263 -18.56 0.50 -14.34
C LEU A 263 -19.37 -0.51 -15.18
N TYR A 264 -19.20 -0.50 -16.50
CA TYR A 264 -19.82 -1.51 -17.37
C TYR A 264 -19.31 -2.92 -17.08
N ALA A 265 -18.00 -3.08 -16.84
CA ALA A 265 -17.42 -4.36 -16.42
C ALA A 265 -18.08 -4.86 -15.13
N ILE A 266 -18.13 -4.03 -14.09
CA ILE A 266 -18.74 -4.38 -12.80
C ILE A 266 -20.22 -4.72 -12.96
N GLY A 267 -20.98 -3.89 -13.66
CA GLY A 267 -22.42 -4.09 -13.86
C GLY A 267 -22.73 -5.33 -14.69
N SER A 268 -21.91 -5.64 -15.69
CA SER A 268 -22.13 -6.80 -16.58
C SER A 268 -21.77 -8.14 -15.95
N GLY A 269 -21.00 -8.16 -14.85
CA GLY A 269 -20.63 -9.39 -14.14
C GLY A 269 -21.77 -10.02 -13.32
N GLY A 270 -22.75 -9.22 -12.89
CA GLY A 270 -23.84 -9.71 -12.04
C GLY A 270 -23.34 -10.37 -10.74
N LEU A 271 -24.10 -11.35 -10.23
CA LEU A 271 -23.77 -12.02 -8.96
C LEU A 271 -22.61 -13.02 -9.08
N PHE A 272 -22.57 -13.81 -10.16
CA PHE A 272 -21.63 -14.94 -10.30
C PHE A 272 -20.60 -14.75 -11.43
N GLY A 273 -20.65 -13.63 -12.14
CA GLY A 273 -19.71 -13.34 -13.22
C GLY A 273 -20.01 -14.06 -14.54
N LYS A 274 -19.23 -13.69 -15.55
CA LYS A 274 -19.30 -14.32 -16.89
C LYS A 274 -18.43 -15.57 -17.01
N GLY A 275 -17.61 -15.84 -15.99
CA GLY A 275 -16.61 -16.91 -15.96
C GLY A 275 -15.20 -16.39 -16.20
N LEU A 276 -14.20 -17.09 -15.63
CA LEU A 276 -12.79 -16.77 -15.79
C LEU A 276 -12.40 -16.73 -17.28
N GLY A 277 -11.65 -15.71 -17.66
CA GLY A 277 -11.20 -15.53 -19.04
C GLY A 277 -12.24 -14.95 -19.99
N LYS A 278 -13.50 -14.74 -19.56
CA LYS A 278 -14.63 -14.34 -20.44
C LYS A 278 -15.00 -12.85 -20.33
N SER A 279 -14.19 -12.02 -19.68
CA SER A 279 -14.39 -10.59 -19.70
C SER A 279 -14.24 -10.05 -21.13
N LEU A 280 -15.21 -9.26 -21.59
CA LEU A 280 -15.14 -8.53 -22.85
C LEU A 280 -14.37 -7.22 -22.69
N GLN A 281 -14.48 -6.59 -21.54
CA GLN A 281 -13.89 -5.28 -21.29
C GLN A 281 -12.35 -5.29 -21.28
N LYS A 282 -11.72 -6.44 -20.98
CA LYS A 282 -10.26 -6.62 -21.05
C LYS A 282 -9.71 -6.66 -22.47
N LEU A 283 -10.55 -6.86 -23.49
CA LEU A 283 -10.16 -6.95 -24.90
C LEU A 283 -9.90 -5.57 -25.54
N GLY A 284 -9.25 -4.67 -24.80
CA GLY A 284 -8.87 -3.34 -25.27
C GLY A 284 -9.86 -2.22 -24.94
N TYR A 285 -11.05 -2.53 -24.41
CA TYR A 285 -12.00 -1.49 -23.99
C TYR A 285 -11.55 -0.78 -22.69
N ILE A 286 -10.94 -1.49 -21.74
CA ILE A 286 -10.37 -0.87 -20.54
C ILE A 286 -8.85 -0.70 -20.74
N PRO A 287 -8.35 0.55 -20.84
CA PRO A 287 -6.90 0.79 -20.87
C PRO A 287 -6.23 0.29 -19.58
N GLU A 288 -5.09 -0.39 -19.71
CA GLU A 288 -4.31 -0.93 -18.59
C GLU A 288 -5.15 -1.80 -17.64
N SER A 289 -6.01 -2.67 -18.18
CA SER A 289 -6.90 -3.58 -17.43
C SER A 289 -6.16 -4.45 -16.40
N GLN A 290 -4.89 -4.80 -16.64
CA GLN A 290 -4.03 -5.59 -15.77
C GLN A 290 -3.45 -4.80 -14.57
N ASN A 291 -3.58 -3.48 -14.56
CA ASN A 291 -3.02 -2.61 -13.52
C ASN A 291 -4.13 -2.00 -12.64
N ASP A 292 -4.49 -0.74 -12.92
CA ASP A 292 -5.37 0.07 -12.08
C ASP A 292 -6.83 -0.43 -12.06
N MET A 293 -7.26 -1.17 -13.08
CA MET A 293 -8.65 -1.60 -13.28
C MET A 293 -8.85 -3.12 -13.16
N ILE A 294 -7.87 -3.84 -12.60
CA ILE A 294 -7.96 -5.30 -12.45
C ILE A 294 -9.20 -5.72 -11.63
N PHE A 295 -9.58 -4.93 -10.62
CA PHE A 295 -10.74 -5.22 -9.79
C PHE A 295 -12.05 -5.20 -10.57
N SER A 296 -12.21 -4.29 -11.55
CA SER A 296 -13.39 -4.24 -12.42
C SER A 296 -13.50 -5.49 -13.29
N VAL A 297 -12.36 -6.00 -13.79
CA VAL A 297 -12.33 -7.25 -14.56
C VAL A 297 -12.64 -8.46 -13.67
N ILE A 298 -12.14 -8.47 -12.42
CA ILE A 298 -12.49 -9.51 -11.42
C ILE A 298 -14.01 -9.53 -11.20
N CYS A 299 -14.64 -8.35 -11.06
CA CYS A 299 -16.10 -8.25 -10.93
C CYS A 299 -16.82 -8.76 -12.19
N GLU A 300 -16.30 -8.51 -13.39
CA GLU A 300 -16.91 -9.02 -14.63
C GLU A 300 -16.79 -10.54 -14.73
N GLU A 301 -15.62 -11.11 -14.44
CA GLU A 301 -15.35 -12.54 -14.58
C GLU A 301 -15.94 -13.39 -13.47
N LEU A 302 -15.86 -12.94 -12.21
CA LEU A 302 -16.27 -13.69 -11.02
C LEU A 302 -17.52 -13.14 -10.32
N GLY A 303 -18.04 -12.03 -10.81
CA GLY A 303 -19.21 -11.38 -10.26
C GLY A 303 -18.97 -10.75 -8.88
N LEU A 304 -20.06 -10.29 -8.29
CA LEU A 304 -20.06 -9.70 -6.95
C LEU A 304 -19.59 -10.71 -5.88
N PHE A 305 -19.89 -11.99 -6.04
CA PHE A 305 -19.44 -13.05 -5.13
C PHE A 305 -17.92 -13.17 -5.11
N GLY A 306 -17.26 -13.21 -6.28
CA GLY A 306 -15.80 -13.26 -6.36
C GLY A 306 -15.13 -12.01 -5.79
N ALA A 307 -15.70 -10.83 -6.07
CA ALA A 307 -15.23 -9.57 -5.48
C ALA A 307 -15.32 -9.57 -3.95
N PHE A 308 -16.47 -10.04 -3.40
CA PHE A 308 -16.66 -10.16 -1.96
C PHE A 308 -15.66 -11.14 -1.32
N CYS A 309 -15.44 -12.30 -1.93
CA CYS A 309 -14.44 -13.27 -1.44
C CYS A 309 -13.03 -12.67 -1.40
N LEU A 310 -12.63 -11.93 -2.43
CA LEU A 310 -11.33 -11.25 -2.47
C LEU A 310 -11.21 -10.21 -1.34
N ILE A 311 -12.21 -9.37 -1.16
CA ILE A 311 -12.23 -8.38 -0.09
C ILE A 311 -12.16 -9.07 1.29
N ALA A 312 -12.91 -10.16 1.49
CA ALA A 312 -12.87 -10.94 2.72
C ALA A 312 -11.48 -11.51 3.01
N LEU A 313 -10.77 -12.00 1.99
CA LEU A 313 -9.38 -12.47 2.13
C LEU A 313 -8.43 -11.34 2.57
N PHE A 314 -8.55 -10.15 1.99
CA PHE A 314 -7.78 -8.99 2.44
C PHE A 314 -8.12 -8.59 3.89
N ILE A 315 -9.39 -8.63 4.28
CA ILE A 315 -9.81 -8.37 5.66
C ILE A 315 -9.19 -9.39 6.61
N VAL A 316 -9.21 -10.69 6.27
CA VAL A 316 -8.59 -11.75 7.09
C VAL A 316 -7.07 -11.52 7.19
N MET A 317 -6.40 -11.18 6.09
CA MET A 317 -4.96 -10.87 6.10
C MET A 317 -4.65 -9.69 7.02
N LEU A 318 -5.38 -8.58 6.90
CA LEU A 318 -5.20 -7.39 7.73
C LEU A 318 -5.50 -7.70 9.21
N TRP A 319 -6.54 -8.48 9.49
CA TRP A 319 -6.85 -8.91 10.84
C TRP A 319 -5.71 -9.73 11.46
N ARG A 320 -5.10 -10.66 10.69
CA ARG A 320 -3.96 -11.46 11.16
C ARG A 320 -2.73 -10.58 11.42
N ILE A 321 -2.42 -9.63 10.53
CA ILE A 321 -1.29 -8.68 10.74
C ILE A 321 -1.53 -7.84 12.00
N ASN A 322 -2.76 -7.34 12.21
CA ASN A 322 -3.11 -6.60 13.42
C ASN A 322 -2.99 -7.47 14.68
N HIS A 323 -3.40 -8.73 14.61
CA HIS A 323 -3.23 -9.68 15.71
C HIS A 323 -1.75 -9.90 16.07
N ILE A 324 -0.87 -10.02 15.06
CA ILE A 324 0.57 -10.10 15.24
C ILE A 324 1.12 -8.82 15.89
N ALA A 325 0.67 -7.65 15.45
CA ALA A 325 1.07 -6.36 16.02
C ALA A 325 0.73 -6.26 17.50
N GLN A 326 -0.47 -6.72 17.90
CA GLN A 326 -0.92 -6.68 19.30
C GLN A 326 -0.18 -7.68 20.20
N ASN A 327 0.26 -8.81 19.66
CA ASN A 327 0.94 -9.87 20.40
C ASN A 327 2.47 -9.88 20.20
N ALA A 328 3.03 -8.85 19.60
CA ALA A 328 4.48 -8.75 19.39
C ALA A 328 5.22 -8.67 20.72
N PRO A 329 6.40 -9.32 20.85
CA PRO A 329 7.14 -9.43 22.11
C PRO A 329 7.73 -8.09 22.56
N ASP A 330 7.91 -7.12 21.67
CA ASP A 330 8.47 -5.80 21.92
C ASP A 330 7.75 -4.70 21.11
N LEU A 331 7.94 -3.46 21.56
CA LEU A 331 7.29 -2.31 20.92
C LEU A 331 7.77 -2.09 19.48
N PHE A 332 9.04 -2.40 19.16
CA PHE A 332 9.54 -2.20 17.81
C PHE A 332 8.87 -3.15 16.82
N GLY A 333 8.77 -4.45 17.15
CA GLY A 333 8.07 -5.43 16.35
C GLY A 333 6.57 -5.12 16.19
N SER A 334 5.91 -4.67 17.28
CA SER A 334 4.52 -4.21 17.23
C SER A 334 4.35 -3.04 16.25
N MET A 335 5.23 -2.05 16.29
CA MET A 335 5.16 -0.90 15.38
C MET A 335 5.51 -1.26 13.94
N LEU A 336 6.45 -2.17 13.69
CA LEU A 336 6.73 -2.69 12.34
C LEU A 336 5.49 -3.37 11.75
N ALA A 337 4.86 -4.27 12.50
CA ALA A 337 3.64 -4.94 12.05
C ALA A 337 2.48 -3.95 11.81
N THR A 338 2.34 -2.92 12.68
CA THR A 338 1.38 -1.83 12.47
C THR A 338 1.68 -1.03 11.20
N GLY A 339 2.96 -0.78 10.90
CA GLY A 339 3.39 -0.11 9.67
C GLY A 339 3.08 -0.92 8.41
N VAL A 340 3.30 -2.23 8.44
CA VAL A 340 2.92 -3.16 7.36
C VAL A 340 1.41 -3.20 7.18
N PHE A 341 0.65 -3.27 8.29
CA PHE A 341 -0.81 -3.16 8.26
C PHE A 341 -1.26 -1.88 7.53
N ALA A 342 -0.74 -0.73 7.91
CA ALA A 342 -1.08 0.55 7.28
C ALA A 342 -0.67 0.58 5.80
N HIS A 343 0.51 0.05 5.47
CA HIS A 343 1.01 -0.02 4.09
C HIS A 343 0.11 -0.82 3.16
N ILE A 344 -0.53 -1.89 3.65
CA ILE A 344 -1.44 -2.72 2.87
C ILE A 344 -2.87 -2.16 2.92
N ALA A 345 -3.36 -1.75 4.09
CA ALA A 345 -4.74 -1.28 4.27
C ALA A 345 -5.06 -0.03 3.46
N ILE A 346 -4.14 0.94 3.40
CA ILE A 346 -4.36 2.22 2.71
C ILE A 346 -4.52 2.03 1.18
N PRO A 347 -3.61 1.34 0.46
CA PRO A 347 -3.78 1.08 -0.98
C PRO A 347 -5.01 0.22 -1.29
N VAL A 348 -5.27 -0.83 -0.52
CA VAL A 348 -6.45 -1.69 -0.73
C VAL A 348 -7.73 -0.88 -0.64
N SER A 349 -7.87 -0.02 0.37
CA SER A 349 -9.03 0.88 0.48
C SER A 349 -9.14 1.84 -0.71
N TYR A 350 -7.99 2.36 -1.21
CA TYR A 350 -7.97 3.28 -2.34
C TYR A 350 -8.34 2.61 -3.68
N THR A 351 -7.86 1.40 -3.94
CA THR A 351 -8.18 0.66 -5.18
C THR A 351 -9.66 0.28 -5.24
N HIS A 352 -10.26 -0.12 -4.12
CA HIS A 352 -11.69 -0.44 -4.06
C HIS A 352 -12.60 0.81 -4.20
N LEU A 353 -12.14 1.97 -3.70
CA LEU A 353 -12.88 3.24 -3.86
C LEU A 353 -12.76 3.81 -5.28
N ARG A 354 -11.71 3.46 -6.04
CA ARG A 354 -11.50 3.94 -7.41
C ARG A 354 -12.31 3.15 -8.45
N ALA A 355 -12.57 1.88 -8.16
CA ALA A 355 -13.45 1.02 -8.96
C ALA A 355 -14.92 1.20 -8.57
#